data_718822b927123c62075d3138a11587af
#
_entry.id   718822b927123c62075d3138a11587af
#
_cell.length_a   1.000
_cell.length_b   1.000
_cell.length_c   1.000
_cell.angle_alpha   90.00
_cell.angle_beta   90.00
_cell.angle_gamma   90.00
#
_symmetry.space_group_name_H-M   'P 1'
#
loop_
_entity.id
_entity.type
_entity.pdbx_description
1 polymer ?
#
loop_
_entity_poly.entity_id
_entity_poly.type
_entity_poly.pdbx_seq_one_letter_code
_entity_poly.pdbx_strand_id
1 'polypeptide(L)'
;MKVTAFIRKTSAKNNVTDQARVYFRVRDIGGVDIKAASELSINPNHWSAEKQGYKPRVVLVSEEKQMNFDRDIQQITHLITKEYHRGVDGNWLKGLIEEYHHPNINARGGNKADVYLLSYQIQKYMDETPLADESWKHHRDNLKKVLRYERF
;
A
#
# COMPACT_ATOMS: atom_id res chain seq x y z
N MET A 1 4.11 -20.76 -10.95
CA MET A 1 3.41 -19.77 -10.11
C MET A 1 2.51 -18.88 -10.96
N LYS A 2 1.32 -18.51 -10.45
CA LYS A 2 0.37 -17.59 -11.10
C LYS A 2 -0.08 -16.54 -10.09
N VAL A 3 0.08 -15.27 -10.44
CA VAL A 3 -0.46 -14.13 -9.68
C VAL A 3 -1.73 -13.63 -10.36
N THR A 4 -2.76 -13.31 -9.60
CA THR A 4 -4.05 -12.83 -10.13
C THR A 4 -4.59 -11.74 -9.24
N ALA A 5 -4.90 -10.57 -9.81
CA ALA A 5 -5.66 -9.53 -9.14
C ALA A 5 -7.16 -9.78 -9.31
N PHE A 6 -7.95 -9.56 -8.26
CA PHE A 6 -9.40 -9.75 -8.30
C PHE A 6 -10.12 -8.87 -7.28
N ILE A 7 -11.39 -8.65 -7.50
CA ILE A 7 -12.30 -8.05 -6.49
C ILE A 7 -13.26 -9.14 -5.98
N ARG A 8 -13.73 -9.03 -4.75
CA ARG A 8 -14.78 -9.91 -4.25
C ARG A 8 -16.09 -9.56 -4.95
N LYS A 9 -16.79 -10.57 -5.46
CA LYS A 9 -18.14 -10.39 -5.98
C LYS A 9 -19.07 -10.06 -4.82
N THR A 10 -19.79 -8.96 -4.92
CA THR A 10 -20.91 -8.64 -4.05
C THR A 10 -22.20 -9.11 -4.73
N SER A 11 -23.10 -9.73 -3.97
CA SER A 11 -24.40 -10.19 -4.48
C SER A 11 -25.41 -9.05 -4.64
N ALA A 12 -25.11 -7.86 -4.13
CA ALA A 12 -25.92 -6.67 -4.28
C ALA A 12 -25.69 -5.97 -5.63
N LYS A 13 -26.70 -5.29 -6.16
CA LYS A 13 -26.51 -4.36 -7.29
C LYS A 13 -25.57 -3.26 -6.86
N ASN A 14 -24.46 -3.11 -7.60
CA ASN A 14 -23.46 -2.09 -7.29
C ASN A 14 -23.95 -0.71 -7.76
N ASN A 15 -23.87 0.27 -6.88
CA ASN A 15 -24.17 1.66 -7.19
C ASN A 15 -22.93 2.35 -7.80
N VAL A 16 -23.15 3.55 -8.37
CA VAL A 16 -22.07 4.37 -8.97
C VAL A 16 -20.99 4.74 -7.95
N THR A 17 -21.35 4.82 -6.68
CA THR A 17 -20.43 5.17 -5.57
C THR A 17 -19.78 3.99 -4.89
N ASP A 18 -20.17 2.75 -5.23
CA ASP A 18 -19.63 1.56 -4.59
C ASP A 18 -18.15 1.38 -4.93
N GLN A 19 -17.37 1.02 -3.91
CA GLN A 19 -15.94 0.76 -4.03
C GLN A 19 -15.63 -0.64 -3.50
N ALA A 20 -15.01 -1.46 -4.31
CA ALA A 20 -14.52 -2.78 -3.93
C ALA A 20 -13.00 -2.77 -3.87
N ARG A 21 -12.45 -3.35 -2.80
CA ARG A 21 -11.00 -3.50 -2.63
C ARG A 21 -10.46 -4.56 -3.57
N VAL A 22 -9.28 -4.29 -4.14
CA VAL A 22 -8.55 -5.25 -4.98
C VAL A 22 -7.73 -6.18 -4.08
N TYR A 23 -7.78 -7.46 -4.38
CA TYR A 23 -7.01 -8.52 -3.74
C TYR A 23 -6.04 -9.13 -4.75
N PHE A 24 -4.88 -9.54 -4.27
CA PHE A 24 -3.94 -10.35 -5.03
C PHE A 24 -3.95 -11.78 -4.50
N ARG A 25 -3.91 -12.74 -5.43
CA ARG A 25 -3.85 -14.16 -5.14
C ARG A 25 -2.65 -14.77 -5.83
N VAL A 26 -1.87 -15.53 -5.08
CA VAL A 26 -0.74 -16.29 -5.58
C VAL A 26 -1.06 -17.76 -5.49
N ARG A 27 -0.94 -18.47 -6.61
CA ARG A 27 -1.08 -19.93 -6.70
C ARG A 27 0.16 -20.55 -7.30
N ASP A 28 0.62 -21.65 -6.73
CA ASP A 28 1.71 -22.44 -7.29
C ASP A 28 1.39 -23.94 -7.24
N ILE A 29 2.08 -24.70 -8.08
CA ILE A 29 1.95 -26.17 -8.23
C ILE A 29 2.26 -26.88 -6.89
N GLY A 30 3.10 -26.29 -6.04
CA GLY A 30 3.43 -26.78 -4.70
C GLY A 30 2.34 -26.67 -3.63
N GLY A 31 1.09 -26.36 -4.01
CA GLY A 31 -0.03 -26.21 -3.06
C GLY A 31 -0.17 -24.83 -2.44
N VAL A 32 0.62 -23.87 -2.87
CA VAL A 32 0.50 -22.48 -2.40
C VAL A 32 -0.78 -21.85 -2.97
N ASP A 33 -1.66 -21.37 -2.09
CA ASP A 33 -2.85 -20.59 -2.44
C ASP A 33 -3.07 -19.52 -1.37
N ILE A 34 -2.43 -18.39 -1.54
CA ILE A 34 -2.45 -17.27 -0.59
C ILE A 34 -3.10 -16.04 -1.21
N LYS A 35 -3.73 -15.21 -0.36
CA LYS A 35 -4.44 -14.00 -0.77
C LYS A 35 -4.15 -12.87 0.21
N ALA A 36 -4.00 -11.66 -0.33
CA ALA A 36 -3.93 -10.46 0.50
C ALA A 36 -4.66 -9.30 -0.19
N ALA A 37 -5.18 -8.38 0.65
CA ALA A 37 -5.82 -7.17 0.18
C ALA A 37 -4.77 -6.10 -0.11
N SER A 38 -5.00 -5.28 -1.14
CA SER A 38 -4.25 -4.06 -1.38
C SER A 38 -5.05 -2.83 -0.92
N GLU A 39 -4.48 -1.65 -0.99
CA GLU A 39 -5.19 -0.39 -0.77
C GLU A 39 -5.92 0.10 -2.01
N LEU A 40 -5.70 -0.55 -3.15
CA LEU A 40 -6.40 -0.22 -4.38
C LEU A 40 -7.89 -0.53 -4.27
N SER A 41 -8.72 0.37 -4.74
CA SER A 41 -10.17 0.20 -4.80
C SER A 41 -10.71 0.64 -6.16
N ILE A 42 -11.77 -0.02 -6.60
CA ILE A 42 -12.42 0.24 -7.88
C ILE A 42 -13.92 -0.02 -7.77
N ASN A 43 -14.72 0.72 -8.53
CA ASN A 43 -16.13 0.39 -8.65
C ASN A 43 -16.27 -0.97 -9.34
N PRO A 44 -17.02 -1.93 -8.75
CA PRO A 44 -17.19 -3.27 -9.33
C PRO A 44 -17.71 -3.29 -10.76
N ASN A 45 -18.51 -2.27 -11.13
CA ASN A 45 -19.04 -2.13 -12.49
C ASN A 45 -17.96 -1.79 -13.53
N HIS A 46 -16.84 -1.19 -13.08
CA HIS A 46 -15.71 -0.80 -13.93
C HIS A 46 -14.61 -1.88 -14.00
N TRP A 47 -14.70 -2.92 -13.19
CA TRP A 47 -13.71 -3.99 -13.12
C TRP A 47 -13.82 -4.97 -14.29
N SER A 48 -12.71 -5.25 -14.96
CA SER A 48 -12.54 -6.33 -15.91
C SER A 48 -11.74 -7.46 -15.31
N ALA A 49 -12.37 -8.62 -15.10
CA ALA A 49 -11.68 -9.81 -14.59
C ALA A 49 -10.66 -10.37 -15.60
N GLU A 50 -10.90 -10.20 -16.88
CA GLU A 50 -10.01 -10.65 -17.95
C GLU A 50 -8.72 -9.82 -17.99
N LYS A 51 -8.85 -8.48 -17.98
CA LYS A 51 -7.72 -7.57 -17.98
C LYS A 51 -7.07 -7.41 -16.59
N GLN A 52 -7.79 -7.78 -15.54
CA GLN A 52 -7.41 -7.48 -14.14
C GLN A 52 -7.16 -5.98 -13.91
N GLY A 53 -8.09 -5.16 -14.37
CA GLY A 53 -8.00 -3.71 -14.34
C GLY A 53 -9.30 -3.07 -14.78
N TYR A 54 -9.25 -1.83 -15.25
CA TYR A 54 -10.41 -1.13 -15.77
C TYR A 54 -10.94 -1.75 -17.07
N LYS A 55 -12.28 -1.80 -17.19
CA LYS A 55 -12.94 -2.07 -18.47
C LYS A 55 -12.56 -0.98 -19.47
N PRO A 56 -12.52 -1.29 -20.79
CA PRO A 56 -12.36 -0.27 -21.81
C PRO A 56 -13.57 0.70 -21.81
N ARG A 57 -13.30 1.96 -22.13
CA ARG A 57 -14.32 3.00 -22.33
C ARG A 57 -15.15 3.37 -21.08
N VAL A 58 -14.53 3.35 -19.89
CA VAL A 58 -15.16 3.89 -18.69
C VAL A 58 -15.09 5.42 -18.75
N VAL A 59 -16.25 6.08 -18.87
CA VAL A 59 -16.34 7.54 -19.05
C VAL A 59 -16.33 8.30 -17.72
N LEU A 60 -16.78 7.68 -16.62
CA LEU A 60 -16.92 8.33 -15.30
C LEU A 60 -15.60 8.51 -14.53
N VAL A 61 -14.50 7.97 -15.01
CA VAL A 61 -13.18 8.05 -14.39
C VAL A 61 -12.20 8.61 -15.42
N SER A 62 -11.35 9.54 -15.02
CA SER A 62 -10.35 10.12 -15.92
C SER A 62 -9.38 9.04 -16.43
N GLU A 63 -8.91 9.17 -17.66
CA GLU A 63 -7.96 8.24 -18.27
C GLU A 63 -6.68 8.12 -17.43
N GLU A 64 -6.21 9.22 -16.87
CA GLU A 64 -5.03 9.24 -15.99
C GLU A 64 -5.22 8.35 -14.76
N LYS A 65 -6.38 8.42 -14.10
CA LYS A 65 -6.70 7.55 -12.95
C LYS A 65 -6.77 6.08 -13.36
N GLN A 66 -7.38 5.78 -14.50
CA GLN A 66 -7.44 4.41 -15.03
C GLN A 66 -6.03 3.87 -15.32
N MET A 67 -5.19 4.65 -16.00
CA MET A 67 -3.81 4.27 -16.31
C MET A 67 -2.96 4.09 -15.06
N ASN A 68 -3.07 4.97 -14.08
CA ASN A 68 -2.34 4.85 -12.82
C ASN A 68 -2.76 3.61 -12.03
N PHE A 69 -4.05 3.33 -11.96
CA PHE A 69 -4.59 2.13 -11.31
C PHE A 69 -4.11 0.84 -11.98
N ASP A 70 -4.20 0.76 -13.31
CA ASP A 70 -3.77 -0.43 -14.07
C ASP A 70 -2.24 -0.62 -13.95
N ARG A 71 -1.47 0.48 -13.93
CA ARG A 71 -0.03 0.45 -13.68
C ARG A 71 0.29 -0.08 -12.28
N ASP A 72 -0.43 0.36 -11.26
CA ASP A 72 -0.20 -0.11 -9.88
C ASP A 72 -0.47 -1.61 -9.75
N ILE A 73 -1.52 -2.13 -10.38
CA ILE A 73 -1.78 -3.58 -10.44
C ILE A 73 -0.62 -4.32 -11.10
N GLN A 74 -0.12 -3.82 -12.23
CA GLN A 74 1.00 -4.44 -12.94
C GLN A 74 2.28 -4.42 -12.10
N GLN A 75 2.58 -3.31 -11.45
CA GLN A 75 3.76 -3.16 -10.60
C GLN A 75 3.70 -4.09 -9.38
N ILE A 76 2.57 -4.18 -8.70
CA ILE A 76 2.38 -5.11 -7.57
C ILE A 76 2.51 -6.55 -8.05
N THR A 77 1.90 -6.90 -9.18
CA THR A 77 2.01 -8.25 -9.77
C THR A 77 3.46 -8.59 -10.12
N HIS A 78 4.20 -7.64 -10.70
CA HIS A 78 5.61 -7.81 -11.01
C HIS A 78 6.46 -7.97 -9.74
N LEU A 79 6.22 -7.15 -8.71
CA LEU A 79 6.90 -7.23 -7.42
C LEU A 79 6.68 -8.59 -6.76
N ILE A 80 5.43 -9.06 -6.71
CA ILE A 80 5.09 -10.39 -6.18
C ILE A 80 5.81 -11.49 -6.96
N THR A 81 5.86 -11.38 -8.28
CA THR A 81 6.50 -12.37 -9.14
C THR A 81 8.02 -12.41 -8.92
N LYS A 82 8.63 -11.25 -8.76
CA LYS A 82 10.09 -11.09 -8.56
C LYS A 82 10.53 -11.63 -7.19
N GLU A 83 9.79 -11.31 -6.14
CA GLU A 83 10.15 -11.64 -4.76
C GLU A 83 9.64 -13.03 -4.32
N TYR A 84 8.92 -13.74 -5.19
CA TYR A 84 8.37 -15.05 -4.87
C TYR A 84 9.46 -16.08 -4.60
N HIS A 85 9.31 -16.82 -3.50
CA HIS A 85 10.13 -17.98 -3.16
C HIS A 85 9.27 -19.10 -2.55
N ARG A 86 9.80 -20.31 -2.47
CA ARG A 86 9.09 -21.43 -1.84
C ARG A 86 8.96 -21.18 -0.33
N GLY A 87 7.80 -21.55 0.21
CA GLY A 87 7.49 -21.39 1.64
C GLY A 87 6.90 -20.05 2.04
N VAL A 88 6.53 -19.20 1.06
CA VAL A 88 5.80 -17.95 1.33
C VAL A 88 4.41 -18.23 1.90
N ASP A 89 3.96 -17.34 2.78
CA ASP A 89 2.65 -17.38 3.43
C ASP A 89 1.84 -16.10 3.16
N GLY A 90 0.63 -16.04 3.72
CA GLY A 90 -0.23 -14.86 3.59
C GLY A 90 0.35 -13.60 4.22
N ASN A 91 1.16 -13.73 5.28
CA ASN A 91 1.79 -12.59 5.94
C ASN A 91 2.89 -11.99 5.06
N TRP A 92 3.68 -12.83 4.38
CA TRP A 92 4.64 -12.38 3.39
C TRP A 92 3.97 -11.58 2.28
N LEU A 93 2.89 -12.11 1.68
CA LEU A 93 2.17 -11.42 0.60
C LEU A 93 1.59 -10.09 1.06
N LYS A 94 1.01 -10.06 2.28
CA LYS A 94 0.49 -8.83 2.88
C LYS A 94 1.60 -7.81 3.11
N GLY A 95 2.73 -8.21 3.67
CA GLY A 95 3.88 -7.34 3.92
C GLY A 95 4.43 -6.74 2.63
N LEU A 96 4.53 -7.53 1.57
CA LEU A 96 5.03 -7.08 0.26
C LEU A 96 4.09 -6.04 -0.39
N ILE A 97 2.78 -6.23 -0.30
CA ILE A 97 1.80 -5.27 -0.81
C ILE A 97 1.82 -3.98 0.04
N GLU A 98 1.93 -4.09 1.36
CA GLU A 98 2.08 -2.93 2.25
C GLU A 98 3.36 -2.14 1.94
N GLU A 99 4.47 -2.82 1.67
CA GLU A 99 5.74 -2.18 1.28
C GLU A 99 5.60 -1.41 -0.04
N TYR A 100 4.84 -1.94 -1.00
CA TYR A 100 4.55 -1.23 -2.25
C TYR A 100 3.80 0.09 -2.00
N HIS A 101 2.75 0.05 -1.16
CA HIS A 101 1.96 1.25 -0.86
C HIS A 101 2.67 2.23 0.08
N HIS A 102 3.55 1.73 0.95
CA HIS A 102 4.25 2.49 1.99
C HIS A 102 5.75 2.18 2.04
N PRO A 103 6.50 2.50 0.98
CA PRO A 103 7.90 2.07 0.84
C PRO A 103 8.83 2.60 1.94
N ASN A 104 8.51 3.74 2.55
CA ASN A 104 9.34 4.35 3.58
C ASN A 104 9.19 3.72 4.97
N ILE A 105 8.16 2.91 5.20
CA ILE A 105 7.90 2.27 6.49
C ILE A 105 8.93 1.15 6.76
N ASN A 106 9.37 0.45 5.73
CA ASN A 106 10.25 -0.72 5.86
C ASN A 106 11.73 -0.40 5.59
N ALA A 107 12.03 0.72 4.95
CA ALA A 107 13.39 1.04 4.47
C ALA A 107 14.44 1.27 5.60
N ARG A 108 14.04 1.40 6.85
CA ARG A 108 14.95 1.74 7.97
C ARG A 108 14.92 0.79 9.17
N GLY A 109 14.31 -0.39 9.08
CA GLY A 109 14.26 -1.35 10.21
C GLY A 109 13.56 -0.79 11.47
N GLY A 110 12.86 0.33 11.33
CA GLY A 110 12.08 0.95 12.39
C GLY A 110 10.75 0.20 12.60
N ASN A 111 10.31 0.19 13.84
CA ASN A 111 9.00 -0.35 14.18
C ASN A 111 7.93 0.44 13.42
N LYS A 112 6.98 -0.24 12.73
CA LYS A 112 5.90 0.44 11.96
C LYS A 112 5.16 1.51 12.78
N ALA A 113 5.06 1.33 14.09
CA ALA A 113 4.48 2.30 15.01
C ALA A 113 5.27 3.62 15.08
N ASP A 114 6.60 3.56 14.98
CA ASP A 114 7.47 4.72 15.22
C ASP A 114 7.39 5.75 14.08
N VAL A 115 7.10 5.32 12.84
CA VAL A 115 7.01 6.22 11.67
C VAL A 115 5.82 7.17 11.76
N TYR A 116 4.75 6.77 12.43
CA TYR A 116 3.55 7.58 12.64
C TYR A 116 3.64 8.47 13.89
N LEU A 117 4.65 8.27 14.73
CA LEU A 117 4.86 9.13 15.88
C LEU A 117 5.29 10.53 15.45
N LEU A 118 4.72 11.53 16.08
CA LEU A 118 5.08 12.94 15.82
C LEU A 118 6.55 13.20 16.15
N SER A 119 7.09 12.57 17.18
CA SER A 119 8.51 12.63 17.54
C SER A 119 9.42 12.16 16.40
N TYR A 120 9.07 11.07 15.72
CA TYR A 120 9.82 10.58 14.57
C TYR A 120 9.80 11.59 13.42
N GLN A 121 8.65 12.19 13.13
CA GLN A 121 8.51 13.17 12.05
C GLN A 121 9.31 14.45 12.35
N ILE A 122 9.28 14.91 13.59
CA ILE A 122 10.08 16.07 14.02
C ILE A 122 11.58 15.77 13.90
N GLN A 123 12.04 14.61 14.38
CA GLN A 123 13.44 14.21 14.28
C GLN A 123 13.89 14.14 12.82
N LYS A 124 13.10 13.49 11.97
CA LYS A 124 13.38 13.39 10.54
C LYS A 124 13.50 14.76 9.88
N TYR A 125 12.58 15.68 10.18
CA TYR A 125 12.64 17.06 9.68
C TYR A 125 13.92 17.77 10.10
N MET A 126 14.34 17.63 11.36
CA MET A 126 15.57 18.20 11.89
C MET A 126 16.83 17.65 11.20
N ASP A 127 16.83 16.35 10.88
CA ASP A 127 17.97 15.67 10.24
C ASP A 127 18.09 16.01 8.75
N GLU A 128 16.97 16.26 8.07
CA GLU A 128 16.91 16.49 6.62
C GLU A 128 16.95 17.97 6.23
N THR A 129 16.70 18.87 7.18
CA THR A 129 16.62 20.32 6.91
C THR A 129 17.80 21.07 7.54
N PRO A 130 18.56 21.88 6.77
CA PRO A 130 19.59 22.74 7.35
C PRO A 130 18.90 23.86 8.15
N LEU A 131 18.86 23.71 9.46
CA LEU A 131 18.23 24.64 10.39
C LEU A 131 19.28 25.57 11.00
N ALA A 132 18.93 26.86 11.21
CA ALA A 132 19.72 27.76 12.02
C ALA A 132 19.70 27.31 13.50
N ASP A 133 20.75 27.62 14.25
CA ASP A 133 20.95 27.17 15.64
C ASP A 133 19.78 27.44 16.58
N GLU A 134 19.12 28.57 16.45
CA GLU A 134 17.95 28.92 17.26
C GLU A 134 16.73 28.06 16.90
N SER A 135 16.50 27.84 15.60
CA SER A 135 15.44 26.97 15.11
C SER A 135 15.67 25.53 15.56
N TRP A 136 16.93 25.08 15.52
CA TRP A 136 17.32 23.73 15.98
C TRP A 136 17.01 23.54 17.47
N LYS A 137 17.34 24.52 18.33
CA LYS A 137 17.01 24.48 19.76
C LYS A 137 15.51 24.41 19.99
N HIS A 138 14.73 25.21 19.27
CA HIS A 138 13.26 25.23 19.38
C HIS A 138 12.64 23.89 19.00
N HIS A 139 13.04 23.30 17.89
CA HIS A 139 12.54 21.98 17.46
C HIS A 139 12.95 20.88 18.42
N ARG A 140 14.18 20.91 18.96
CA ARG A 140 14.65 19.97 19.98
C ARG A 140 13.83 20.03 21.28
N ASP A 141 13.44 21.21 21.71
CA ASP A 141 12.63 21.38 22.92
C ASP A 141 11.19 20.93 22.70
N ASN A 142 10.64 21.14 21.50
CA ASN A 142 9.35 20.58 21.11
C ASN A 142 9.39 19.06 21.04
N LEU A 143 10.43 18.47 20.46
CA LEU A 143 10.64 17.03 20.42
C LEU A 143 10.65 16.42 21.83
N LYS A 144 11.32 17.04 22.80
CA LYS A 144 11.32 16.58 24.20
C LYS A 144 9.92 16.60 24.81
N LYS A 145 9.10 17.60 24.49
CA LYS A 145 7.70 17.66 24.96
C LYS A 145 6.87 16.53 24.35
N VAL A 146 6.96 16.33 23.04
CA VAL A 146 6.24 15.27 22.33
C VAL A 146 6.60 13.89 22.86
N LEU A 147 7.88 13.60 23.07
CA LEU A 147 8.36 12.34 23.63
C LEU A 147 7.79 12.02 25.02
N ARG A 148 7.45 13.05 25.81
CA ARG A 148 6.77 12.83 27.10
C ARG A 148 5.33 12.36 26.93
N TYR A 149 4.62 12.87 25.92
CA TYR A 149 3.24 12.45 25.64
C TYR A 149 3.15 11.07 24.98
N GLU A 150 4.10 10.72 24.12
CA GLU A 150 4.10 9.45 23.41
C GLU A 150 4.54 8.24 24.26
N ARG A 151 5.06 8.46 25.48
CA ARG A 151 5.42 7.41 26.44
C ARG A 151 4.23 6.90 27.29
N PHE A 152 3.08 7.51 27.15
CA PHE A 152 1.84 7.12 27.82
C PHE A 152 0.87 6.49 26.83
#